data_b733fc0d8832ee15df5ad897d30057fa
#
_entry.id   b733fc0d8832ee15df5ad897d30057fa
#
_cell.length_a   1.000
_cell.length_b   1.000
_cell.length_c   1.000
_cell.angle_alpha   90.00
_cell.angle_beta   90.00
_cell.angle_gamma   90.00
#
_symmetry.space_group_name_H-M   'P 1'
#
loop_
_entity.id
_entity.type
_entity.pdbx_description
1 polymer ?
#
loop_
_entity_poly.entity_id
_entity_poly.type
_entity_poly.pdbx_seq_one_letter_code
_entity_poly.pdbx_strand_id
1 'polypeptide(L)'
;DEVFKEIRQGPFDELRDTDIINAFQHAKSSDFEVCVVATMSAGKSTLINAMLGTKLMPSKQEACTAIITKIKDVTASGTSWHAEVYNKDNKMIESHEELTYSTMERLNADENVSTIKINGNIPFVSSEDVSLVLIDTPGPNNSRDPEHKRVQSEFLSKSSKSLVLYIMEGTFGSDDDNTLLERVAESMNVGGKQSKDRFIFVVNKMDDRRAEDGDLESTLERIRIYL
;
A
#
# COMPACT_ATOMS: atom_id res chain seq x y z
N ASP A 1 25.02 -8.75 -11.40
CA ASP A 1 25.45 -8.78 -10.00
C ASP A 1 26.93 -8.49 -9.85
N GLU A 2 27.80 -9.16 -10.62
CA GLU A 2 29.25 -8.92 -10.59
C GLU A 2 29.58 -7.49 -11.04
N VAL A 3 29.01 -7.05 -12.15
CA VAL A 3 29.22 -5.68 -12.68
C VAL A 3 28.82 -4.62 -11.66
N PHE A 4 27.71 -4.79 -10.94
CA PHE A 4 27.32 -3.84 -9.90
C PHE A 4 28.24 -3.87 -8.69
N LYS A 5 28.78 -5.04 -8.32
CA LYS A 5 29.79 -5.14 -7.27
C LYS A 5 31.10 -4.44 -7.66
N GLU A 6 31.54 -4.60 -8.92
CA GLU A 6 32.71 -3.93 -9.46
C GLU A 6 32.55 -2.41 -9.51
N ILE A 7 31.39 -1.93 -9.98
CA ILE A 7 31.05 -0.50 -10.03
C ILE A 7 31.10 0.12 -8.61
N ARG A 8 30.59 -0.58 -7.60
CA ARG A 8 30.65 -0.12 -6.19
C ARG A 8 32.03 -0.11 -5.59
N GLN A 9 32.97 -0.87 -6.13
CA GLN A 9 34.40 -0.84 -5.73
C GLN A 9 35.18 0.27 -6.44
N GLY A 10 34.53 0.95 -7.42
CA GLY A 10 35.10 2.06 -8.15
C GLY A 10 35.20 3.36 -7.34
N PRO A 11 35.71 4.45 -7.95
CA PRO A 11 36.04 5.70 -7.28
C PRO A 11 34.83 6.57 -6.89
N PHE A 12 33.60 6.13 -7.19
CA PHE A 12 32.38 6.93 -6.99
C PHE A 12 31.69 6.52 -5.69
N ASP A 13 31.83 7.34 -4.63
CA ASP A 13 31.25 7.06 -3.32
C ASP A 13 29.71 7.12 -3.35
N GLU A 14 29.13 7.89 -4.24
CA GLU A 14 27.67 7.99 -4.44
C GLU A 14 27.03 6.63 -4.76
N LEU A 15 27.74 5.74 -5.45
CA LEU A 15 27.25 4.40 -5.80
C LEU A 15 27.25 3.41 -4.61
N ARG A 16 27.76 3.84 -3.46
CA ARG A 16 27.72 3.10 -2.19
C ARG A 16 26.55 3.53 -1.32
N ASP A 17 25.82 4.55 -1.73
CA ASP A 17 24.64 5.03 -1.03
C ASP A 17 23.60 3.90 -0.89
N THR A 18 23.01 3.82 0.29
CA THR A 18 22.00 2.81 0.64
C THR A 18 20.79 2.89 -0.27
N ASP A 19 20.40 4.11 -0.68
CA ASP A 19 19.25 4.31 -1.57
C ASP A 19 19.52 3.76 -2.97
N ILE A 20 20.74 3.91 -3.49
CA ILE A 20 21.16 3.33 -4.78
C ILE A 20 21.21 1.81 -4.71
N ILE A 21 21.73 1.26 -3.60
CA ILE A 21 21.76 -0.19 -3.38
C ILE A 21 20.35 -0.76 -3.34
N ASN A 22 19.46 -0.13 -2.58
CA ASN A 22 18.06 -0.52 -2.48
C ASN A 22 17.34 -0.41 -3.82
N ALA A 23 17.56 0.67 -4.58
CA ALA A 23 16.98 0.85 -5.91
C ALA A 23 17.45 -0.22 -6.90
N PHE A 24 18.72 -0.63 -6.82
CA PHE A 24 19.25 -1.71 -7.65
C PHE A 24 18.66 -3.08 -7.28
N GLN A 25 18.57 -3.38 -5.98
CA GLN A 25 17.94 -4.62 -5.51
C GLN A 25 16.47 -4.67 -5.89
N HIS A 26 15.76 -3.56 -5.76
CA HIS A 26 14.36 -3.43 -6.19
C HIS A 26 14.19 -3.60 -7.70
N ALA A 27 15.13 -3.09 -8.50
CA ALA A 27 15.10 -3.27 -9.95
C ALA A 27 15.33 -4.72 -10.40
N LYS A 28 15.92 -5.55 -9.54
CA LYS A 28 16.16 -6.98 -9.78
C LYS A 28 15.06 -7.87 -9.24
N SER A 29 14.27 -7.39 -8.30
CA SER A 29 13.14 -8.16 -7.80
C SER A 29 12.07 -8.23 -8.90
N SER A 30 11.51 -9.41 -9.09
CA SER A 30 10.31 -9.60 -9.91
C SER A 30 9.04 -9.10 -9.19
N ASP A 31 9.19 -8.45 -8.05
CA ASP A 31 8.08 -7.97 -7.25
C ASP A 31 7.46 -6.73 -7.86
N PHE A 32 6.17 -6.80 -8.14
CA PHE A 32 5.35 -5.67 -8.58
C PHE A 32 4.58 -5.12 -7.38
N GLU A 33 5.03 -4.00 -6.86
CA GLU A 33 4.44 -3.39 -5.68
C GLU A 33 3.25 -2.51 -6.03
N VAL A 34 2.15 -2.73 -5.32
CA VAL A 34 0.93 -1.90 -5.36
C VAL A 34 0.66 -1.34 -3.97
N CYS A 35 0.86 -0.05 -3.80
CA CYS A 35 0.56 0.66 -2.56
C CYS A 35 -0.92 1.02 -2.53
N VAL A 36 -1.67 0.51 -1.55
CA VAL A 36 -3.10 0.78 -1.40
C VAL A 36 -3.30 1.92 -0.42
N VAL A 37 -3.86 3.01 -0.90
CA VAL A 37 -4.14 4.24 -0.15
C VAL A 37 -5.63 4.52 -0.18
N ALA A 38 -6.21 4.92 0.94
CA ALA A 38 -7.62 5.24 1.01
C ALA A 38 -7.92 6.23 2.13
N THR A 39 -9.00 6.99 2.00
CA THR A 39 -9.60 7.69 3.12
C THR A 39 -10.25 6.72 4.11
N MET A 40 -10.55 7.20 5.31
CA MET A 40 -11.21 6.35 6.31
C MET A 40 -12.56 5.86 5.77
N SER A 41 -12.86 4.60 6.04
CA SER A 41 -14.11 3.97 5.62
C SER A 41 -14.33 3.81 4.10
N ALA A 42 -13.43 4.24 3.24
CA ALA A 42 -13.55 4.07 1.78
C ALA A 42 -13.57 2.60 1.30
N GLY A 43 -13.41 1.64 2.21
CA GLY A 43 -13.50 0.22 1.91
C GLY A 43 -12.16 -0.45 1.56
N LYS A 44 -11.03 0.12 1.99
CA LYS A 44 -9.68 -0.39 1.73
C LYS A 44 -9.54 -1.88 2.10
N SER A 45 -9.79 -2.25 3.36
CA SER A 45 -9.69 -3.65 3.81
C SER A 45 -10.69 -4.57 3.11
N THR A 46 -11.87 -4.06 2.75
CA THR A 46 -12.87 -4.82 1.99
C THR A 46 -12.37 -5.16 0.60
N LEU A 47 -11.78 -4.17 -0.10
CA LEU A 47 -11.19 -4.39 -1.43
C LEU A 47 -10.01 -5.36 -1.35
N ILE A 48 -9.10 -5.17 -0.41
CA ILE A 48 -7.97 -6.09 -0.23
C ILE A 48 -8.47 -7.51 0.03
N ASN A 49 -9.44 -7.71 0.95
CA ASN A 49 -10.02 -9.03 1.21
C ASN A 49 -10.67 -9.64 -0.04
N ALA A 50 -11.35 -8.84 -0.86
CA ALA A 50 -11.89 -9.29 -2.14
C ALA A 50 -10.79 -9.75 -3.10
N MET A 51 -9.68 -9.02 -3.15
CA MET A 51 -8.50 -9.40 -3.93
C MET A 51 -7.83 -10.67 -3.40
N LEU A 52 -7.82 -10.89 -2.09
CA LEU A 52 -7.25 -12.11 -1.50
C LEU A 52 -8.18 -13.33 -1.61
N GLY A 53 -9.44 -13.13 -1.99
CA GLY A 53 -10.46 -14.19 -2.01
C GLY A 53 -10.83 -14.73 -0.62
N THR A 54 -10.39 -14.06 0.44
CA THR A 54 -10.62 -14.45 1.83
C THR A 54 -10.68 -13.26 2.77
N LYS A 55 -11.39 -13.38 3.88
CA LYS A 55 -11.46 -12.33 4.91
C LYS A 55 -10.26 -12.44 5.84
N LEU A 56 -9.18 -11.75 5.50
CA LEU A 56 -7.93 -11.74 6.27
C LEU A 56 -7.69 -10.39 6.94
N MET A 57 -7.91 -9.29 6.21
CA MET A 57 -7.67 -7.93 6.71
C MET A 57 -8.84 -7.44 7.56
N PRO A 58 -8.60 -7.01 8.82
CA PRO A 58 -9.65 -6.48 9.68
C PRO A 58 -10.17 -5.13 9.16
N SER A 59 -11.49 -4.96 9.20
CA SER A 59 -12.16 -3.70 8.89
C SER A 59 -12.47 -2.98 10.20
N LYS A 60 -11.51 -2.27 10.78
CA LYS A 60 -11.76 -1.47 12.00
C LYS A 60 -11.85 0.00 11.66
N GLN A 61 -12.86 0.66 12.26
CA GLN A 61 -13.03 2.11 12.26
C GLN A 61 -12.14 2.81 13.30
N GLU A 62 -11.59 2.06 14.25
CA GLU A 62 -10.69 2.62 15.27
C GLU A 62 -9.25 2.51 14.83
N ALA A 63 -8.60 3.66 14.85
CA ALA A 63 -7.20 3.83 14.56
C ALA A 63 -6.34 3.26 15.68
N CYS A 64 -5.85 2.04 15.53
CA CYS A 64 -5.03 1.46 16.57
C CYS A 64 -3.54 1.74 16.34
N THR A 65 -2.94 1.34 15.25
CA THR A 65 -1.48 1.48 15.07
C THR A 65 -1.11 1.79 13.62
N ALA A 66 0.05 2.42 13.42
CA ALA A 66 0.61 2.69 12.09
C ALA A 66 1.26 1.43 11.48
N ILE A 67 0.54 0.32 11.45
CA ILE A 67 1.07 -0.94 10.94
C ILE A 67 1.04 -0.95 9.41
N ILE A 68 2.20 -1.28 8.83
CA ILE A 68 2.33 -1.54 7.40
C ILE A 68 2.15 -3.03 7.16
N THR A 69 1.17 -3.41 6.34
CA THR A 69 0.99 -4.80 5.95
C THR A 69 1.42 -4.99 4.50
N LYS A 70 2.39 -5.88 4.27
CA LYS A 70 2.85 -6.27 2.94
C LYS A 70 2.37 -7.67 2.64
N ILE A 71 1.58 -7.84 1.58
CA ILE A 71 1.00 -9.11 1.17
C ILE A 71 1.60 -9.49 -0.16
N LYS A 72 2.44 -10.53 -0.16
CA LYS A 72 3.15 -11.02 -1.35
C LYS A 72 2.47 -12.27 -1.89
N ASP A 73 2.21 -12.25 -3.20
CA ASP A 73 1.78 -13.45 -3.92
C ASP A 73 2.93 -14.46 -4.01
N VAL A 74 2.65 -15.69 -3.54
CA VAL A 74 3.58 -16.81 -3.62
C VAL A 74 2.77 -18.04 -4.07
N THR A 75 2.82 -18.33 -5.34
CA THR A 75 2.05 -19.41 -6.01
C THR A 75 2.24 -20.78 -5.35
N ALA A 76 3.41 -21.02 -4.75
CA ALA A 76 3.75 -22.29 -4.09
C ALA A 76 3.11 -22.47 -2.69
N SER A 77 2.47 -21.43 -2.12
CA SER A 77 1.95 -21.45 -0.74
C SER A 77 0.64 -22.26 -0.57
N GLY A 78 0.07 -22.79 -1.65
CA GLY A 78 -1.22 -23.48 -1.58
C GLY A 78 -2.36 -22.54 -1.20
N THR A 79 -3.18 -22.93 -0.21
CA THR A 79 -4.30 -22.12 0.29
C THR A 79 -4.02 -21.43 1.63
N SER A 80 -2.84 -21.68 2.22
CA SER A 80 -2.47 -21.14 3.53
C SER A 80 -1.80 -19.78 3.41
N TRP A 81 -2.08 -18.92 4.36
CA TRP A 81 -1.44 -17.61 4.51
C TRP A 81 -0.44 -17.68 5.64
N HIS A 82 0.80 -17.26 5.38
CA HIS A 82 1.89 -17.24 6.35
C HIS A 82 2.21 -15.80 6.70
N ALA A 83 2.61 -15.53 7.94
CA ALA A 83 2.97 -14.17 8.35
C ALA A 83 4.24 -14.13 9.19
N GLU A 84 5.03 -13.09 8.96
CA GLU A 84 6.15 -12.66 9.79
C GLU A 84 5.84 -11.27 10.33
N VAL A 85 6.02 -11.08 11.64
CA VAL A 85 5.66 -9.86 12.36
C VAL A 85 6.93 -9.18 12.88
N TYR A 86 7.03 -7.88 12.62
CA TYR A 86 8.23 -7.09 12.96
C TYR A 86 7.85 -5.90 13.84
N ASN A 87 8.74 -5.57 14.78
CA ASN A 87 8.65 -4.38 15.61
C ASN A 87 9.25 -3.14 14.92
N LYS A 88 9.23 -1.98 15.62
CA LYS A 88 9.77 -0.70 15.13
C LYS A 88 11.28 -0.73 14.84
N ASP A 89 12.04 -1.63 15.48
CA ASP A 89 13.46 -1.84 15.24
C ASP A 89 13.74 -2.81 14.08
N ASN A 90 12.70 -3.16 13.31
CA ASN A 90 12.76 -4.14 12.22
C ASN A 90 13.23 -5.53 12.66
N LYS A 91 12.98 -5.89 13.92
CA LYS A 91 13.27 -7.21 14.47
C LYS A 91 12.02 -8.06 14.38
N MET A 92 12.14 -9.28 13.86
CA MET A 92 11.05 -10.26 13.85
C MET A 92 10.74 -10.68 15.29
N ILE A 93 9.47 -10.51 15.67
CA ILE A 93 8.96 -10.80 17.03
C ILE A 93 8.01 -12.00 17.04
N GLU A 94 7.36 -12.30 15.92
CA GLU A 94 6.39 -13.39 15.82
C GLU A 94 6.35 -13.93 14.40
N SER A 95 5.99 -15.22 14.24
CA SER A 95 5.79 -15.87 12.95
C SER A 95 4.60 -16.84 13.03
N HIS A 96 3.79 -16.88 11.96
CA HIS A 96 2.60 -17.71 11.85
C HIS A 96 2.63 -18.53 10.56
N GLU A 97 2.62 -19.84 10.69
CA GLU A 97 2.50 -20.78 9.55
C GLU A 97 1.10 -20.79 8.96
N GLU A 98 0.10 -20.45 9.76
CA GLU A 98 -1.29 -20.30 9.36
C GLU A 98 -1.88 -19.04 9.96
N LEU A 99 -2.01 -18.00 9.11
CA LEU A 99 -2.54 -16.71 9.52
C LEU A 99 -4.06 -16.71 9.42
N THR A 100 -4.71 -16.34 10.52
CA THR A 100 -6.17 -16.22 10.60
C THR A 100 -6.63 -14.78 10.77
N TYR A 101 -7.91 -14.53 10.51
CA TYR A 101 -8.52 -13.22 10.75
C TYR A 101 -8.37 -12.77 12.21
N SER A 102 -8.60 -13.67 13.18
CA SER A 102 -8.47 -13.36 14.62
C SER A 102 -7.03 -13.03 15.01
N THR A 103 -6.04 -13.68 14.39
CA THR A 103 -4.64 -13.33 14.58
C THR A 103 -4.34 -11.94 14.04
N MET A 104 -4.84 -11.60 12.86
CA MET A 104 -4.68 -10.26 12.29
C MET A 104 -5.36 -9.18 13.15
N GLU A 105 -6.54 -9.45 13.73
CA GLU A 105 -7.18 -8.52 14.67
C GLU A 105 -6.31 -8.25 15.91
N ARG A 106 -5.74 -9.30 16.49
CA ARG A 106 -4.82 -9.18 17.63
C ARG A 106 -3.58 -8.38 17.27
N LEU A 107 -2.92 -8.72 16.16
CA LEU A 107 -1.70 -8.04 15.70
C LEU A 107 -1.94 -6.56 15.42
N ASN A 108 -3.08 -6.21 14.82
CA ASN A 108 -3.44 -4.81 14.56
C ASN A 108 -3.75 -4.00 15.83
N ALA A 109 -3.97 -4.64 16.96
CA ALA A 109 -4.18 -3.99 18.25
C ALA A 109 -2.89 -3.89 19.10
N ASP A 110 -1.79 -4.50 18.66
CA ASP A 110 -0.52 -4.53 19.40
C ASP A 110 0.38 -3.35 19.01
N GLU A 111 0.64 -2.46 19.96
CA GLU A 111 1.49 -1.27 19.78
C GLU A 111 2.97 -1.57 19.50
N ASN A 112 3.43 -2.80 19.77
CA ASN A 112 4.78 -3.23 19.48
C ASN A 112 4.96 -3.65 18.00
N VAL A 113 3.86 -3.92 17.31
CA VAL A 113 3.88 -4.31 15.90
C VAL A 113 4.01 -3.07 15.01
N SER A 114 4.93 -3.13 14.07
CA SER A 114 5.16 -2.07 13.07
C SER A 114 4.92 -2.56 11.64
N THR A 115 5.36 -3.78 11.34
CA THR A 115 5.22 -4.34 9.99
C THR A 115 4.78 -5.80 10.06
N ILE A 116 3.82 -6.17 9.22
CA ILE A 116 3.40 -7.54 9.01
C ILE A 116 3.67 -7.91 7.55
N LYS A 117 4.47 -8.95 7.32
CA LYS A 117 4.71 -9.51 5.99
C LYS A 117 3.91 -10.79 5.86
N ILE A 118 3.04 -10.83 4.87
CA ILE A 118 2.14 -11.94 4.60
C ILE A 118 2.52 -12.55 3.25
N ASN A 119 2.65 -13.87 3.20
CA ASN A 119 2.89 -14.63 1.99
C ASN A 119 1.72 -15.60 1.77
N GLY A 120 1.20 -15.67 0.55
CA GLY A 120 0.10 -16.57 0.21
C GLY A 120 -0.25 -16.50 -1.25
N ASN A 121 -1.20 -17.31 -1.69
CA ASN A 121 -1.66 -17.34 -3.07
C ASN A 121 -2.78 -16.32 -3.28
N ILE A 122 -2.56 -15.32 -4.15
CA ILE A 122 -3.59 -14.38 -4.57
C ILE A 122 -4.31 -14.94 -5.81
N PRO A 123 -5.62 -15.29 -5.72
CA PRO A 123 -6.28 -16.19 -6.70
C PRO A 123 -6.29 -15.72 -8.16
N PHE A 124 -6.17 -14.41 -8.42
CA PHE A 124 -6.22 -13.88 -9.80
C PHE A 124 -4.85 -13.49 -10.35
N VAL A 125 -3.79 -13.68 -9.58
CA VAL A 125 -2.42 -13.50 -10.10
C VAL A 125 -2.00 -14.77 -10.81
N SER A 126 -1.75 -14.67 -12.11
CA SER A 126 -1.41 -15.81 -12.97
C SER A 126 -0.01 -15.75 -13.58
N SER A 127 0.79 -14.73 -13.21
CA SER A 127 2.13 -14.57 -13.74
C SER A 127 3.13 -15.37 -12.92
N GLU A 128 3.91 -16.23 -13.58
CA GLU A 128 5.05 -16.91 -12.96
C GLU A 128 6.30 -16.01 -12.89
N ASP A 129 6.33 -14.95 -13.69
CA ASP A 129 7.50 -14.07 -13.84
C ASP A 129 7.49 -12.88 -12.87
N VAL A 130 6.31 -12.52 -12.35
CA VAL A 130 6.12 -11.32 -11.51
C VAL A 130 5.29 -11.67 -10.28
N SER A 131 5.82 -11.42 -9.10
CA SER A 131 5.08 -11.52 -7.84
C SER A 131 4.37 -10.20 -7.53
N LEU A 132 3.06 -10.24 -7.32
CA LEU A 132 2.30 -9.09 -6.83
C LEU A 132 2.58 -8.89 -5.33
N VAL A 133 2.88 -7.66 -4.94
CA VAL A 133 3.01 -7.27 -3.53
C VAL A 133 2.02 -6.14 -3.26
N LEU A 134 0.96 -6.44 -2.52
CA LEU A 134 0.03 -5.42 -2.03
C LEU A 134 0.58 -4.83 -0.73
N ILE A 135 0.68 -3.50 -0.68
CA ILE A 135 1.14 -2.78 0.52
C ILE A 135 -0.05 -2.01 1.08
N ASP A 136 -0.58 -2.48 2.20
CA ASP A 136 -1.61 -1.78 2.95
C ASP A 136 -0.97 -0.74 3.87
N THR A 137 -1.27 0.53 3.61
CA THR A 137 -0.75 1.65 4.39
C THR A 137 -1.81 2.17 5.37
N PRO A 138 -1.38 2.69 6.54
CA PRO A 138 -2.29 3.37 7.47
C PRO A 138 -3.07 4.49 6.78
N GLY A 139 -4.36 4.60 7.08
CA GLY A 139 -5.19 5.68 6.54
C GLY A 139 -4.81 7.07 7.09
N PRO A 140 -5.12 8.17 6.38
CA PRO A 140 -4.74 9.53 6.77
C PRO A 140 -5.42 10.02 8.04
N ASN A 141 -6.55 9.45 8.41
CA ASN A 141 -7.38 9.88 9.55
C ASN A 141 -6.91 9.40 10.92
N ASN A 142 -5.87 8.60 10.99
CA ASN A 142 -5.07 8.52 12.20
C ASN A 142 -4.27 9.81 12.40
N SER A 143 -4.84 10.92 11.96
CA SER A 143 -4.22 12.24 11.80
C SER A 143 -3.79 12.91 13.11
N ARG A 144 -4.10 12.31 14.25
CA ARG A 144 -3.54 12.72 15.55
C ARG A 144 -2.12 12.17 15.76
N ASP A 145 -1.72 11.12 15.02
CA ASP A 145 -0.37 10.57 15.09
C ASP A 145 0.47 11.07 13.90
N PRO A 146 1.47 11.94 14.14
CA PRO A 146 2.41 12.41 13.11
C PRO A 146 3.13 11.27 12.39
N GLU A 147 3.30 10.12 13.04
CA GLU A 147 3.96 8.94 12.51
C GLU A 147 3.19 8.35 11.31
N HIS A 148 1.85 8.30 11.38
CA HIS A 148 1.02 7.82 10.27
C HIS A 148 1.16 8.71 9.03
N LYS A 149 1.19 10.03 9.23
CA LYS A 149 1.40 10.98 8.14
C LYS A 149 2.77 10.82 7.51
N ARG A 150 3.80 10.63 8.34
CA ARG A 150 5.18 10.44 7.89
C ARG A 150 5.31 9.17 7.06
N VAL A 151 4.82 8.03 7.58
CA VAL A 151 4.88 6.73 6.89
C VAL A 151 4.17 6.79 5.54
N GLN A 152 2.96 7.36 5.48
CA GLN A 152 2.23 7.51 4.23
C GLN A 152 2.94 8.41 3.22
N SER A 153 3.45 9.57 3.66
CA SER A 153 4.22 10.49 2.81
C SER A 153 5.51 9.85 2.31
N GLU A 154 6.18 9.06 3.15
CA GLU A 154 7.38 8.33 2.78
C GLU A 154 7.10 7.29 1.69
N PHE A 155 6.00 6.53 1.79
CA PHE A 155 5.59 5.60 0.74
C PHE A 155 5.20 6.31 -0.56
N LEU A 156 4.47 7.40 -0.49
CA LEU A 156 4.09 8.16 -1.68
C LEU A 156 5.30 8.82 -2.38
N SER A 157 6.29 9.28 -1.61
CA SER A 157 7.45 10.01 -2.15
C SER A 157 8.62 9.11 -2.54
N LYS A 158 8.95 8.07 -1.76
CA LYS A 158 10.11 7.21 -1.98
C LYS A 158 9.89 6.10 -3.00
N SER A 159 8.64 5.70 -3.22
CA SER A 159 8.32 4.58 -4.10
C SER A 159 8.08 5.04 -5.54
N SER A 160 9.12 5.54 -6.21
CA SER A 160 9.00 5.96 -7.62
C SER A 160 8.62 4.83 -8.59
N LYS A 161 8.60 3.58 -8.12
CA LYS A 161 8.33 2.39 -8.95
C LYS A 161 7.05 1.63 -8.56
N SER A 162 6.46 1.89 -7.39
CA SER A 162 5.22 1.23 -6.98
C SER A 162 4.02 1.89 -7.64
N LEU A 163 3.07 1.08 -8.08
CA LEU A 163 1.76 1.55 -8.48
C LEU A 163 0.99 1.98 -7.22
N VAL A 164 0.28 3.08 -7.30
CA VAL A 164 -0.57 3.58 -6.21
C VAL A 164 -2.03 3.34 -6.57
N LEU A 165 -2.70 2.52 -5.78
CA LEU A 165 -4.13 2.29 -5.87
C LEU A 165 -4.83 3.18 -4.85
N TYR A 166 -5.42 4.27 -5.32
CA TYR A 166 -6.14 5.23 -4.48
C TYR A 166 -7.63 4.91 -4.46
N ILE A 167 -8.17 4.61 -3.27
CA ILE A 167 -9.58 4.27 -3.09
C ILE A 167 -10.29 5.44 -2.44
N MET A 168 -11.38 5.90 -3.06
CA MET A 168 -12.25 6.98 -2.58
C MET A 168 -13.71 6.54 -2.58
N GLU A 169 -14.54 7.21 -1.80
CA GLU A 169 -15.99 7.00 -1.81
C GLU A 169 -16.66 7.79 -2.94
N GLY A 170 -17.80 7.29 -3.41
CA GLY A 170 -18.60 7.97 -4.42
C GLY A 170 -19.20 9.32 -3.97
N THR A 171 -19.32 9.54 -2.67
CA THR A 171 -19.76 10.81 -2.04
C THR A 171 -18.59 11.74 -1.74
N PHE A 172 -17.55 11.65 -2.49
CA PHE A 172 -16.32 12.42 -2.43
C PHE A 172 -16.50 13.92 -2.14
N GLY A 173 -15.66 14.48 -1.27
CA GLY A 173 -15.62 15.93 -0.99
C GLY A 173 -15.46 16.31 0.49
N SER A 174 -15.10 15.35 1.36
CA SER A 174 -14.72 15.69 2.74
C SER A 174 -13.35 16.40 2.78
N ASP A 175 -13.07 17.16 3.86
CA ASP A 175 -11.77 17.81 4.05
C ASP A 175 -10.61 16.80 4.07
N ASP A 176 -10.87 15.58 4.51
CA ASP A 176 -9.90 14.49 4.52
C ASP A 176 -9.60 13.96 3.12
N ASP A 177 -10.63 13.85 2.26
CA ASP A 177 -10.47 13.48 0.85
C ASP A 177 -9.63 14.54 0.11
N ASN A 178 -9.94 15.82 0.33
CA ASN A 178 -9.21 16.93 -0.25
C ASN A 178 -7.73 16.92 0.17
N THR A 179 -7.47 16.77 1.48
CA THR A 179 -6.10 16.74 2.02
C THR A 179 -5.30 15.57 1.46
N LEU A 180 -5.91 14.39 1.31
CA LEU A 180 -5.22 13.22 0.78
C LEU A 180 -4.97 13.34 -0.73
N LEU A 181 -5.93 13.89 -1.48
CA LEU A 181 -5.77 14.14 -2.92
C LEU A 181 -4.68 15.18 -3.21
N GLU A 182 -4.60 16.26 -2.42
CA GLU A 182 -3.52 17.23 -2.53
C GLU A 182 -2.14 16.56 -2.39
N ARG A 183 -1.96 15.69 -1.40
CA ARG A 183 -0.71 14.93 -1.22
C ARG A 183 -0.41 13.97 -2.37
N VAL A 184 -1.45 13.31 -2.89
CA VAL A 184 -1.32 12.45 -4.06
C VAL A 184 -0.91 13.30 -5.26
N ALA A 185 -1.56 14.44 -5.49
CA ALA A 185 -1.23 15.36 -6.57
C ALA A 185 0.20 15.92 -6.45
N GLU A 186 0.64 16.28 -5.23
CA GLU A 186 2.03 16.68 -4.97
C GLU A 186 2.99 15.53 -5.32
N SER A 187 2.70 14.31 -4.89
CA SER A 187 3.52 13.13 -5.21
C SER A 187 3.57 12.82 -6.72
N MET A 188 2.48 13.07 -7.45
CA MET A 188 2.43 12.94 -8.91
C MET A 188 3.34 13.95 -9.62
N ASN A 189 3.59 15.10 -9.02
CA ASN A 189 4.39 16.16 -9.60
C ASN A 189 5.90 16.04 -9.33
N VAL A 190 6.30 15.34 -8.27
CA VAL A 190 7.71 15.22 -7.84
C VAL A 190 8.58 14.39 -8.81
N GLY A 191 8.01 13.44 -9.52
CA GLY A 191 8.75 12.49 -10.38
C GLY A 191 8.76 12.78 -11.88
N GLY A 192 8.22 13.92 -12.33
CA GLY A 192 8.09 14.26 -13.75
C GLY A 192 6.93 13.54 -14.45
N LYS A 193 6.90 13.56 -15.80
CA LYS A 193 5.76 13.05 -16.59
C LYS A 193 5.39 11.58 -16.33
N GLN A 194 6.35 10.74 -15.95
CA GLN A 194 6.12 9.30 -15.70
C GLN A 194 5.47 9.01 -14.35
N SER A 195 5.44 9.97 -13.44
CA SER A 195 4.89 9.75 -12.11
C SER A 195 3.36 9.66 -12.12
N LYS A 196 2.68 10.27 -13.08
CA LYS A 196 1.21 10.21 -13.22
C LYS A 196 0.70 8.83 -13.61
N ASP A 197 1.42 8.10 -14.43
CA ASP A 197 1.01 6.79 -14.98
C ASP A 197 0.97 5.68 -13.93
N ARG A 198 1.54 5.91 -12.75
CA ARG A 198 1.55 4.94 -11.64
C ARG A 198 0.38 5.05 -10.69
N PHE A 199 -0.58 5.97 -10.91
CA PHE A 199 -1.74 6.15 -10.05
C PHE A 199 -3.01 5.61 -10.71
N ILE A 200 -3.71 4.75 -9.96
CA ILE A 200 -5.05 4.24 -10.31
C ILE A 200 -6.02 4.71 -9.25
N PHE A 201 -7.10 5.38 -9.69
CA PHE A 201 -8.16 5.85 -8.81
C PHE A 201 -9.35 4.90 -8.88
N VAL A 202 -9.80 4.45 -7.71
CA VAL A 202 -10.97 3.57 -7.56
C VAL A 202 -12.06 4.32 -6.80
N VAL A 203 -13.19 4.54 -7.44
CA VAL A 203 -14.39 5.09 -6.79
C VAL A 203 -15.22 3.92 -6.28
N ASN A 204 -15.25 3.75 -4.96
CA ASN A 204 -15.95 2.65 -4.29
C ASN A 204 -17.31 3.12 -3.74
N LYS A 205 -18.14 2.19 -3.27
CA LYS A 205 -19.47 2.43 -2.67
C LYS A 205 -20.41 3.20 -3.60
N MET A 206 -20.35 2.91 -4.87
CA MET A 206 -21.25 3.53 -5.86
C MET A 206 -22.70 3.09 -5.72
N ASP A 207 -22.95 1.97 -5.03
CA ASP A 207 -24.24 1.43 -4.65
C ASP A 207 -24.93 2.23 -3.53
N ASP A 208 -24.15 2.93 -2.69
CA ASP A 208 -24.67 3.80 -1.61
C ASP A 208 -25.12 5.19 -2.12
N ARG A 209 -24.89 5.49 -3.40
CA ARG A 209 -25.22 6.80 -3.98
C ARG A 209 -26.73 7.01 -4.09
N ARG A 210 -27.15 8.22 -3.71
CA ARG A 210 -28.53 8.69 -3.86
C ARG A 210 -28.69 9.48 -5.16
N ALA A 211 -29.91 9.56 -5.67
CA ALA A 211 -30.20 10.33 -6.89
C ALA A 211 -29.79 11.82 -6.79
N GLU A 212 -29.77 12.37 -5.57
CA GLU A 212 -29.35 13.73 -5.25
C GLU A 212 -27.84 13.97 -5.30
N ASP A 213 -27.03 12.90 -5.29
CA ASP A 213 -25.55 13.00 -5.33
C ASP A 213 -25.01 13.28 -6.74
N GLY A 214 -25.89 13.42 -7.73
CA GLY A 214 -25.54 13.58 -9.13
C GLY A 214 -25.29 12.26 -9.86
N ASP A 215 -24.93 12.32 -11.11
CA ASP A 215 -24.60 11.14 -11.92
C ASP A 215 -23.10 10.78 -11.80
N LEU A 216 -22.73 9.63 -12.37
CA LEU A 216 -21.34 9.16 -12.37
C LEU A 216 -20.42 10.17 -13.08
N GLU A 217 -20.89 10.77 -14.15
CA GLU A 217 -20.11 11.71 -14.97
C GLU A 217 -19.76 12.98 -14.17
N SER A 218 -20.71 13.53 -13.41
CA SER A 218 -20.46 14.69 -12.54
C SER A 218 -19.49 14.38 -11.40
N THR A 219 -19.46 13.13 -10.91
CA THR A 219 -18.47 12.69 -9.91
C THR A 219 -17.09 12.58 -10.53
N LEU A 220 -16.96 11.96 -11.70
CA LEU A 220 -15.70 11.85 -12.42
C LEU A 220 -15.15 13.22 -12.81
N GLU A 221 -15.99 14.15 -13.21
CA GLU A 221 -15.57 15.52 -13.54
C GLU A 221 -15.05 16.26 -12.31
N ARG A 222 -15.70 16.13 -11.16
CA ARG A 222 -15.17 16.66 -9.89
C ARG A 222 -13.79 16.10 -9.55
N ILE A 223 -13.58 14.80 -9.72
CA ILE A 223 -12.28 14.18 -9.50
C ILE A 223 -11.22 14.72 -10.46
N ARG A 224 -11.56 14.89 -11.75
CA ARG A 224 -10.66 15.46 -12.77
C ARG A 224 -10.19 16.89 -12.46
N ILE A 225 -11.03 17.68 -11.78
CA ILE A 225 -10.65 19.04 -11.38
C ILE A 225 -9.53 19.04 -10.33
N TYR A 226 -9.46 18.00 -9.50
CA TYR A 226 -8.44 17.86 -8.45
C TYR A 226 -7.14 17.20 -8.94
N LEU A 227 -7.18 16.45 -10.03
CA LEU A 227 -6.03 15.73 -10.62
C LEU A 227 -5.41 16.49 -11.80
#